data_3ad0832824c27fb8af0db4fce00c8274
#
_entry.id   3ad0832824c27fb8af0db4fce00c8274
#
_cell.length_a   1.000
_cell.length_b   1.000
_cell.length_c   1.000
_cell.angle_alpha   90.00
_cell.angle_beta   90.00
_cell.angle_gamma   90.00
#
_symmetry.space_group_name_H-M   'P 1'
#
loop_
_entity.id
_entity.type
_entity.pdbx_description
1 polymer ?
#
loop_
_entity_poly.entity_id
_entity_poly.type
_entity_poly.pdbx_seq_one_letter_code
_entity_poly.pdbx_strand_id
1 'polypeptide(L)'
;MKQLSQEWFTARIGRVTGSRVGAILGFSPFSKGSGDVMRDMIRATCGAPSEFMGNIATEYGNRNEAEALEFFKLETGFAVEEVGLVVHPLHAWLAASPDGLIGDDAVLEIKCPFGQRNKNPPEFKSIFDNDLRHYYAQIQIEMFCTERTVCFFYQWAPAGQQLEIVDSDPQWIADYFDDLQSFYADYLEELKDPDMYLDPVGPPPKLQNLTLSDRYRAAKVDFEQAKHELEIAKEALVEFAHGEKIECDGLKIYPTERQGSIAYAKVVKDLLPDADLEPYRGEPSISWTVK
;
A
#
# COMPACT_ATOMS: atom_id res chain seq x y z
N MET A 1 -16.52 -0.89 16.25
CA MET A 1 -15.64 0.31 16.23
C MET A 1 -15.35 0.68 14.79
N LYS A 2 -15.16 1.96 14.50
CA LYS A 2 -14.85 2.39 13.13
C LYS A 2 -13.36 2.19 12.83
N GLN A 3 -13.01 1.69 11.63
CA GLN A 3 -11.63 1.62 11.17
C GLN A 3 -10.95 3.00 11.20
N LEU A 4 -9.65 3.03 11.40
CA LEU A 4 -8.83 4.23 11.54
C LEU A 4 -9.18 5.14 12.75
N SER A 5 -10.12 4.73 13.61
CA SER A 5 -10.36 5.44 14.88
C SER A 5 -9.26 5.13 15.93
N GLN A 6 -9.17 5.97 16.96
CA GLN A 6 -8.21 5.74 18.07
C GLN A 6 -8.47 4.40 18.77
N GLU A 7 -9.73 4.03 18.94
CA GLU A 7 -10.14 2.75 19.54
C GLU A 7 -9.67 1.58 18.67
N TRP A 8 -9.77 1.70 17.34
CA TRP A 8 -9.32 0.68 16.42
C TRP A 8 -7.79 0.51 16.46
N PHE A 9 -7.03 1.61 16.49
CA PHE A 9 -5.57 1.54 16.65
C PHE A 9 -5.19 0.89 17.98
N THR A 10 -5.87 1.26 19.06
CA THR A 10 -5.62 0.68 20.40
C THR A 10 -5.95 -0.81 20.43
N ALA A 11 -7.04 -1.23 19.82
CA ALA A 11 -7.43 -2.65 19.77
C ALA A 11 -6.45 -3.53 18.97
N ARG A 12 -5.68 -2.96 18.06
CA ARG A 12 -4.65 -3.66 17.28
C ARG A 12 -3.34 -3.87 18.04
N ILE A 13 -3.11 -3.12 19.13
CA ILE A 13 -1.87 -3.23 19.92
C ILE A 13 -1.75 -4.66 20.47
N GLY A 14 -0.56 -5.23 20.33
CA GLY A 14 -0.26 -6.57 20.82
C GLY A 14 -0.88 -7.70 20.00
N ARG A 15 -1.40 -7.43 18.81
CA ARG A 15 -1.99 -8.45 17.93
C ARG A 15 -1.29 -8.53 16.57
N VAL A 16 -1.15 -9.76 16.11
CA VAL A 16 -0.88 -10.03 14.68
C VAL A 16 -2.17 -9.76 13.91
N THR A 17 -2.10 -8.87 12.92
CA THR A 17 -3.27 -8.50 12.13
C THR A 17 -3.12 -8.96 10.68
N GLY A 18 -4.22 -9.26 9.99
CA GLY A 18 -4.22 -9.77 8.61
C GLY A 18 -3.28 -9.00 7.69
N SER A 19 -3.28 -7.66 7.76
CA SER A 19 -2.39 -6.80 6.96
C SER A 19 -0.89 -6.93 7.26
N ARG A 20 -0.50 -7.54 8.39
CA ARG A 20 0.90 -7.78 8.77
C ARG A 20 1.39 -9.17 8.39
N VAL A 21 0.48 -10.11 8.18
CA VAL A 21 0.81 -11.53 7.96
C VAL A 21 1.71 -11.70 6.73
N GLY A 22 1.42 -11.02 5.64
CA GLY A 22 2.26 -11.07 4.45
C GLY A 22 3.70 -10.63 4.68
N ALA A 23 3.93 -9.66 5.57
CA ALA A 23 5.29 -9.22 5.95
C ALA A 23 5.96 -10.21 6.90
N ILE A 24 5.22 -10.78 7.86
CA ILE A 24 5.74 -11.81 8.78
C ILE A 24 6.23 -13.03 8.00
N LEU A 25 5.46 -13.47 7.00
CA LEU A 25 5.78 -14.63 6.16
C LEU A 25 6.77 -14.32 5.01
N GLY A 26 7.26 -13.09 4.91
CA GLY A 26 8.21 -12.70 3.86
C GLY A 26 7.61 -12.57 2.46
N PHE A 27 6.28 -12.41 2.35
CA PHE A 27 5.58 -12.26 1.07
C PHE A 27 5.41 -10.82 0.63
N SER A 28 5.57 -9.85 1.55
CA SER A 28 5.33 -8.45 1.27
C SER A 28 6.52 -7.80 0.56
N PRO A 29 6.33 -7.18 -0.61
CA PRO A 29 7.37 -6.41 -1.28
C PRO A 29 7.63 -5.05 -0.61
N PHE A 30 6.80 -4.65 0.36
CA PHE A 30 6.81 -3.33 0.99
C PHE A 30 7.49 -3.31 2.36
N SER A 31 7.88 -4.47 2.89
CA SER A 31 8.51 -4.64 4.20
C SER A 31 9.83 -5.40 4.06
N LYS A 32 10.76 -5.12 4.96
CA LYS A 32 12.01 -5.88 5.07
C LYS A 32 11.82 -7.24 5.78
N GLY A 33 10.57 -7.59 6.12
CA GLY A 33 10.19 -8.87 6.69
C GLY A 33 9.70 -8.80 8.12
N SER A 34 9.72 -9.96 8.82
CA SER A 34 9.18 -10.13 10.17
C SER A 34 9.81 -9.19 11.22
N GLY A 35 11.09 -8.84 11.04
CA GLY A 35 11.79 -7.92 11.96
C GLY A 35 11.20 -6.52 12.00
N ASP A 36 10.75 -5.96 10.86
CA ASP A 36 10.06 -4.67 10.83
C ASP A 36 8.73 -4.74 11.58
N VAL A 37 7.97 -5.84 11.39
CA VAL A 37 6.69 -6.06 12.08
C VAL A 37 6.90 -6.22 13.58
N MET A 38 7.92 -6.98 13.98
CA MET A 38 8.32 -7.17 15.37
C MET A 38 8.58 -5.82 16.05
N ARG A 39 9.44 -5.01 15.42
CA ARG A 39 9.77 -3.67 15.90
C ARG A 39 8.54 -2.80 16.06
N ASP A 40 7.68 -2.75 15.04
CA ASP A 40 6.44 -1.95 15.08
C ASP A 40 5.49 -2.40 16.19
N MET A 41 5.34 -3.71 16.40
CA MET A 41 4.46 -4.26 17.42
C MET A 41 4.99 -3.95 18.84
N ILE A 42 6.28 -4.13 19.09
CA ILE A 42 6.90 -3.84 20.39
C ILE A 42 6.80 -2.35 20.70
N ARG A 43 7.16 -1.49 19.74
CA ARG A 43 7.05 -0.03 19.89
C ARG A 43 5.63 0.42 20.21
N ALA A 44 4.64 -0.11 19.47
CA ALA A 44 3.23 0.21 19.72
C ALA A 44 2.79 -0.21 21.13
N THR A 45 3.21 -1.39 21.58
CA THR A 45 2.87 -1.92 22.91
C THR A 45 3.54 -1.12 24.03
N CYS A 46 4.76 -0.65 23.84
CA CYS A 46 5.47 0.21 24.76
C CYS A 46 5.05 1.70 24.68
N GLY A 47 4.07 2.06 23.84
CA GLY A 47 3.60 3.43 23.68
C GLY A 47 4.58 4.33 22.93
N ALA A 48 5.58 3.78 22.25
CA ALA A 48 6.49 4.53 21.42
C ALA A 48 5.81 4.97 20.10
N PRO A 49 6.14 6.14 19.56
CA PRO A 49 5.53 6.60 18.32
C PRO A 49 5.88 5.67 17.15
N SER A 50 4.92 5.49 16.23
CA SER A 50 5.15 4.73 14.99
C SER A 50 6.25 5.39 14.17
N GLU A 51 7.14 4.58 13.60
CA GLU A 51 8.16 5.04 12.64
C GLU A 51 7.59 5.21 11.23
N PHE A 52 6.50 4.51 10.92
CA PHE A 52 5.79 4.66 9.65
C PHE A 52 4.82 5.84 9.70
N MET A 53 5.10 6.84 8.88
CA MET A 53 4.32 8.07 8.79
C MET A 53 3.30 8.07 7.64
N GLY A 54 3.08 6.91 7.01
CA GLY A 54 2.33 6.82 5.78
C GLY A 54 3.17 7.23 4.56
N ASN A 55 2.62 6.96 3.39
CA ASN A 55 3.17 7.40 2.11
C ASN A 55 2.03 7.70 1.14
N ILE A 56 2.37 8.29 -0.02
CA ILE A 56 1.38 8.70 -1.03
C ILE A 56 0.48 7.54 -1.50
N ALA A 57 1.01 6.32 -1.56
CA ALA A 57 0.22 5.15 -1.97
C ALA A 57 -0.80 4.75 -0.90
N THR A 58 -0.41 4.79 0.38
CA THR A 58 -1.30 4.54 1.52
C THR A 58 -2.39 5.62 1.62
N GLU A 59 -2.01 6.90 1.46
CA GLU A 59 -2.96 8.02 1.47
C GLU A 59 -3.96 7.92 0.31
N TYR A 60 -3.49 7.54 -0.87
CA TYR A 60 -4.34 7.31 -2.04
C TYR A 60 -5.33 6.16 -1.79
N GLY A 61 -4.86 5.03 -1.26
CA GLY A 61 -5.69 3.88 -0.91
C GLY A 61 -6.83 4.30 0.02
N ASN A 62 -6.48 4.86 1.18
CA ASN A 62 -7.45 5.28 2.19
C ASN A 62 -8.48 6.30 1.67
N ARG A 63 -8.06 7.22 0.78
CA ARG A 63 -8.95 8.24 0.23
C ARG A 63 -9.98 7.67 -0.76
N ASN A 64 -9.57 6.65 -1.54
CA ASN A 64 -10.43 6.13 -2.61
C ASN A 64 -11.25 4.89 -2.17
N GLU A 65 -10.97 4.31 -1.02
CA GLU A 65 -11.65 3.12 -0.51
C GLU A 65 -13.16 3.30 -0.37
N ALA A 66 -13.61 4.44 0.15
CA ALA A 66 -15.02 4.74 0.27
C ALA A 66 -15.73 4.85 -1.09
N GLU A 67 -15.07 5.43 -2.10
CA GLU A 67 -15.59 5.50 -3.47
C GLU A 67 -15.63 4.11 -4.10
N ALA A 68 -14.57 3.33 -3.94
CA ALA A 68 -14.50 1.96 -4.42
C ALA A 68 -15.59 1.06 -3.79
N LEU A 69 -15.88 1.24 -2.50
CA LEU A 69 -16.97 0.54 -1.81
C LEU A 69 -18.34 0.86 -2.42
N GLU A 70 -18.60 2.13 -2.74
CA GLU A 70 -19.87 2.51 -3.39
C GLU A 70 -19.97 1.93 -4.81
N PHE A 71 -18.87 1.92 -5.59
CA PHE A 71 -18.83 1.24 -6.89
C PHE A 71 -19.10 -0.26 -6.77
N PHE A 72 -18.47 -0.93 -5.80
CA PHE A 72 -18.73 -2.34 -5.53
C PHE A 72 -20.20 -2.62 -5.23
N LYS A 73 -20.82 -1.83 -4.35
CA LYS A 73 -22.26 -1.96 -4.01
C LYS A 73 -23.17 -1.74 -5.22
N LEU A 74 -22.84 -0.75 -6.08
CA LEU A 74 -23.62 -0.47 -7.29
C LEU A 74 -23.50 -1.61 -8.33
N GLU A 75 -22.30 -2.15 -8.48
CA GLU A 75 -22.03 -3.21 -9.47
C GLU A 75 -22.64 -4.56 -9.06
N THR A 76 -22.54 -4.91 -7.78
CA THR A 76 -22.94 -6.22 -7.28
C THR A 76 -24.33 -6.27 -6.70
N GLY A 77 -24.86 -5.14 -6.24
CA GLY A 77 -26.11 -5.06 -5.49
C GLY A 77 -26.02 -5.61 -4.06
N PHE A 78 -24.83 -5.98 -3.59
CA PHE A 78 -24.68 -6.51 -2.24
C PHE A 78 -24.81 -5.43 -1.17
N ALA A 79 -25.47 -5.79 -0.07
CA ALA A 79 -25.40 -5.04 1.17
C ALA A 79 -24.07 -5.37 1.88
N VAL A 80 -23.28 -4.35 2.17
CA VAL A 80 -22.00 -4.48 2.86
C VAL A 80 -22.12 -3.84 4.23
N GLU A 81 -21.85 -4.62 5.26
CA GLU A 81 -21.75 -4.15 6.64
C GLU A 81 -20.30 -3.76 6.94
N GLU A 82 -20.05 -2.49 7.25
CA GLU A 82 -18.73 -2.03 7.69
C GLU A 82 -18.39 -2.62 9.06
N VAL A 83 -17.20 -3.18 9.18
CA VAL A 83 -16.72 -3.79 10.42
C VAL A 83 -15.37 -3.18 10.81
N GLY A 84 -15.10 -3.14 12.11
CA GLY A 84 -13.79 -2.72 12.61
C GLY A 84 -12.83 -3.89 12.73
N LEU A 85 -12.16 -3.98 13.90
CA LEU A 85 -11.28 -5.10 14.19
C LEU A 85 -12.10 -6.31 14.66
N VAL A 86 -11.94 -7.43 13.99
CA VAL A 86 -12.46 -8.74 14.39
C VAL A 86 -11.31 -9.55 14.96
N VAL A 87 -11.42 -9.93 16.23
CA VAL A 87 -10.44 -10.80 16.90
C VAL A 87 -10.88 -12.25 16.71
N HIS A 88 -9.94 -13.12 16.37
CA HIS A 88 -10.25 -14.54 16.19
C HIS A 88 -10.81 -15.15 17.51
N PRO A 89 -11.92 -15.88 17.46
CA PRO A 89 -12.63 -16.32 18.67
C PRO A 89 -11.80 -17.22 19.60
N LEU A 90 -10.90 -18.02 19.04
CA LEU A 90 -10.03 -18.93 19.82
C LEU A 90 -8.60 -18.42 19.98
N HIS A 91 -8.16 -17.46 19.18
CA HIS A 91 -6.78 -16.97 19.16
C HIS A 91 -6.77 -15.44 19.34
N ALA A 92 -6.90 -15.00 20.59
CA ALA A 92 -7.01 -13.57 20.93
C ALA A 92 -5.83 -12.69 20.46
N TRP A 93 -4.72 -13.31 20.09
CA TRP A 93 -3.54 -12.65 19.53
C TRP A 93 -3.63 -12.37 18.03
N LEU A 94 -4.61 -13.00 17.33
CA LEU A 94 -4.82 -12.89 15.91
C LEU A 94 -6.09 -12.08 15.63
N ALA A 95 -6.02 -11.13 14.69
CA ALA A 95 -7.15 -10.27 14.35
C ALA A 95 -7.10 -9.83 12.89
N ALA A 96 -8.24 -9.39 12.37
CA ALA A 96 -8.35 -8.85 11.03
C ALA A 96 -9.32 -7.68 10.98
N SER A 97 -9.24 -6.87 9.95
CA SER A 97 -10.17 -5.76 9.71
C SER A 97 -10.53 -5.74 8.23
N PRO A 98 -11.41 -6.64 7.76
CA PRO A 98 -11.90 -6.58 6.39
C PRO A 98 -12.65 -5.27 6.15
N ASP A 99 -12.69 -4.81 4.91
CA ASP A 99 -13.37 -3.56 4.54
C ASP A 99 -14.89 -3.69 4.61
N GLY A 100 -15.41 -4.93 4.65
CA GLY A 100 -16.81 -5.18 4.89
C GLY A 100 -17.14 -6.66 5.07
N LEU A 101 -18.36 -6.89 5.57
CA LEU A 101 -18.99 -8.21 5.65
C LEU A 101 -20.20 -8.25 4.72
N ILE A 102 -20.38 -9.38 4.02
CA ILE A 102 -21.48 -9.60 3.09
C ILE A 102 -22.22 -10.86 3.49
N GLY A 103 -23.48 -10.73 3.87
CA GLY A 103 -24.28 -11.84 4.40
C GLY A 103 -23.57 -12.51 5.58
N ASP A 104 -23.73 -13.83 5.71
CA ASP A 104 -23.15 -14.60 6.80
C ASP A 104 -21.81 -15.25 6.44
N ASP A 105 -21.48 -15.35 5.15
CA ASP A 105 -20.40 -16.20 4.65
C ASP A 105 -19.23 -15.46 4.02
N ALA A 106 -19.35 -14.17 3.71
CA ALA A 106 -18.32 -13.50 2.93
C ALA A 106 -17.74 -12.25 3.59
N VAL A 107 -16.47 -11.99 3.30
CA VAL A 107 -15.76 -10.73 3.57
C VAL A 107 -15.53 -9.97 2.27
N LEU A 108 -15.37 -8.66 2.36
CA LEU A 108 -14.92 -7.79 1.29
C LEU A 108 -13.57 -7.20 1.65
N GLU A 109 -12.62 -7.29 0.72
CA GLU A 109 -11.34 -6.59 0.81
C GLU A 109 -11.15 -5.74 -0.45
N ILE A 110 -10.94 -4.44 -0.27
CA ILE A 110 -10.79 -3.45 -1.33
C ILE A 110 -9.33 -3.03 -1.46
N LYS A 111 -8.85 -2.96 -2.68
CA LYS A 111 -7.53 -2.39 -2.97
C LYS A 111 -7.64 -1.32 -4.04
N CYS A 112 -7.12 -0.14 -3.73
CA CYS A 112 -6.98 0.98 -4.67
C CYS A 112 -5.49 1.18 -5.02
N PRO A 113 -4.92 0.41 -5.96
CA PRO A 113 -3.48 0.44 -6.21
C PRO A 113 -3.04 1.78 -6.82
N PHE A 114 -2.15 2.51 -6.13
CA PHE A 114 -1.63 3.79 -6.60
C PHE A 114 -1.01 3.73 -8.00
N GLY A 115 -0.38 2.62 -8.33
CA GLY A 115 0.22 2.40 -9.66
C GLY A 115 -0.79 2.31 -10.81
N GLN A 116 -2.08 2.10 -10.52
CA GLN A 116 -3.13 1.96 -11.53
C GLN A 116 -3.96 3.25 -11.71
N ARG A 117 -3.76 4.27 -10.87
CA ARG A 117 -4.59 5.49 -10.82
C ARG A 117 -4.71 6.26 -12.14
N ASN A 118 -3.69 6.17 -13.00
CA ASN A 118 -3.61 6.91 -14.27
C ASN A 118 -3.63 5.97 -15.49
N LYS A 119 -3.87 4.68 -15.32
CA LYS A 119 -3.95 3.73 -16.43
C LYS A 119 -5.39 3.63 -16.94
N ASN A 120 -5.53 3.60 -18.26
CA ASN A 120 -6.83 3.42 -18.93
C ASN A 120 -6.69 2.47 -20.12
N PRO A 121 -7.14 1.21 -20.02
CA PRO A 121 -7.68 0.56 -18.82
C PRO A 121 -6.60 0.26 -17.77
N PRO A 122 -6.97 0.10 -16.49
CA PRO A 122 -6.04 -0.36 -15.48
C PRO A 122 -5.63 -1.82 -15.73
N GLU A 123 -4.42 -2.16 -15.33
CA GLU A 123 -3.86 -3.51 -15.45
C GLU A 123 -3.73 -4.13 -14.07
N PHE A 124 -4.81 -4.71 -13.58
CA PHE A 124 -4.81 -5.41 -12.30
C PHE A 124 -4.19 -6.79 -12.43
N LYS A 125 -3.51 -7.23 -11.37
CA LYS A 125 -3.01 -8.59 -11.25
C LYS A 125 -4.04 -9.46 -10.54
N SER A 126 -4.09 -10.72 -10.88
CA SER A 126 -4.90 -11.68 -10.14
C SER A 126 -4.38 -11.84 -8.72
N ILE A 127 -5.28 -12.03 -7.75
CA ILE A 127 -4.93 -12.32 -6.35
C ILE A 127 -4.05 -13.59 -6.22
N PHE A 128 -4.11 -14.49 -7.18
CA PHE A 128 -3.31 -15.71 -7.24
C PHE A 128 -1.91 -15.48 -7.84
N ASP A 129 -1.59 -14.26 -8.31
CA ASP A 129 -0.25 -13.92 -8.76
C ASP A 129 0.73 -13.88 -7.58
N ASN A 130 1.94 -14.39 -7.80
CA ASN A 130 2.98 -14.38 -6.77
C ASN A 130 3.27 -12.98 -6.20
N ASP A 131 3.12 -11.93 -6.99
CA ASP A 131 3.33 -10.55 -6.55
C ASP A 131 2.26 -10.10 -5.54
N LEU A 132 1.09 -10.77 -5.49
CA LEU A 132 -0.01 -10.48 -4.57
C LEU A 132 -0.15 -11.48 -3.40
N ARG A 133 0.84 -12.37 -3.18
CA ARG A 133 0.84 -13.33 -2.07
C ARG A 133 0.59 -12.68 -0.70
N HIS A 134 1.04 -11.46 -0.51
CA HIS A 134 0.81 -10.73 0.73
C HIS A 134 -0.66 -10.33 0.93
N TYR A 135 -1.39 -10.01 -0.12
CA TYR A 135 -2.85 -9.80 -0.06
C TYR A 135 -3.61 -11.11 0.08
N TYR A 136 -3.15 -12.17 -0.63
CA TYR A 136 -3.72 -13.49 -0.42
C TYR A 136 -3.62 -13.93 1.05
N ALA A 137 -2.46 -13.76 1.67
CA ALA A 137 -2.27 -14.03 3.09
C ALA A 137 -3.19 -13.18 3.98
N GLN A 138 -3.39 -11.91 3.64
CA GLN A 138 -4.30 -11.02 4.38
C GLN A 138 -5.73 -11.55 4.35
N ILE A 139 -6.28 -11.82 3.17
CA ILE A 139 -7.68 -12.26 3.04
C ILE A 139 -7.93 -13.65 3.63
N GLN A 140 -6.95 -14.57 3.62
CA GLN A 140 -7.08 -15.85 4.30
C GLN A 140 -7.21 -15.67 5.83
N ILE A 141 -6.44 -14.75 6.41
CA ILE A 141 -6.58 -14.42 7.84
C ILE A 141 -7.87 -13.66 8.14
N GLU A 142 -8.37 -12.83 7.23
CA GLU A 142 -9.68 -12.17 7.38
C GLU A 142 -10.81 -13.17 7.43
N MET A 143 -10.85 -14.11 6.50
CA MET A 143 -11.83 -15.22 6.52
C MET A 143 -11.68 -16.08 7.78
N PHE A 144 -10.45 -16.39 8.18
CA PHE A 144 -10.19 -17.18 9.37
C PHE A 144 -10.65 -16.50 10.66
N CYS A 145 -10.37 -15.19 10.81
CA CYS A 145 -10.80 -14.42 11.98
C CYS A 145 -12.32 -14.21 12.05
N THR A 146 -12.98 -14.13 10.91
CA THR A 146 -14.43 -13.89 10.83
C THR A 146 -15.25 -15.17 10.74
N GLU A 147 -14.58 -16.33 10.67
CA GLU A 147 -15.20 -17.66 10.45
C GLU A 147 -16.04 -17.69 9.15
N ARG A 148 -15.60 -16.92 8.13
CA ARG A 148 -16.25 -16.83 6.81
C ARG A 148 -15.46 -17.59 5.77
N THR A 149 -16.13 -18.03 4.72
CA THR A 149 -15.54 -18.96 3.75
C THR A 149 -15.26 -18.35 2.39
N VAL A 150 -15.73 -17.13 2.13
CA VAL A 150 -15.57 -16.45 0.83
C VAL A 150 -15.03 -15.04 1.05
N CYS A 151 -14.11 -14.62 0.18
CA CYS A 151 -13.67 -13.24 0.08
C CYS A 151 -13.98 -12.67 -1.31
N PHE A 152 -14.63 -11.52 -1.35
CA PHE A 152 -14.73 -10.68 -2.53
C PHE A 152 -13.52 -9.75 -2.54
N PHE A 153 -12.50 -10.07 -3.34
CA PHE A 153 -11.30 -9.25 -3.50
C PHE A 153 -11.53 -8.27 -4.64
N TYR A 154 -11.65 -7.00 -4.31
CA TYR A 154 -12.03 -5.94 -5.25
C TYR A 154 -10.90 -4.94 -5.44
N GLN A 155 -10.36 -4.88 -6.67
CA GLN A 155 -9.37 -3.91 -7.07
C GLN A 155 -10.04 -2.80 -7.86
N TRP A 156 -9.80 -1.54 -7.48
CA TRP A 156 -10.43 -0.38 -8.07
C TRP A 156 -9.42 0.69 -8.49
N ALA A 157 -9.68 1.33 -9.62
CA ALA A 157 -9.02 2.54 -10.10
C ALA A 157 -10.05 3.40 -10.86
N PRO A 158 -9.82 4.71 -11.07
CA PRO A 158 -10.78 5.59 -11.73
C PRO A 158 -11.27 5.13 -13.11
N ALA A 159 -10.44 4.40 -13.84
CA ALA A 159 -10.75 3.92 -15.20
C ALA A 159 -11.20 2.46 -15.28
N GLY A 160 -11.40 1.77 -14.14
CA GLY A 160 -11.91 0.40 -14.13
C GLY A 160 -11.64 -0.36 -12.84
N GLN A 161 -12.22 -1.53 -12.73
CA GLN A 161 -12.18 -2.39 -11.56
C GLN A 161 -12.01 -3.86 -11.95
N GLN A 162 -11.63 -4.67 -10.97
CA GLN A 162 -11.57 -6.13 -11.08
C GLN A 162 -12.08 -6.75 -9.78
N LEU A 163 -13.03 -7.66 -9.90
CA LEU A 163 -13.55 -8.46 -8.79
C LEU A 163 -13.10 -9.91 -8.96
N GLU A 164 -12.49 -10.46 -7.91
CA GLU A 164 -12.18 -11.88 -7.82
C GLU A 164 -12.85 -12.45 -6.57
N ILE A 165 -13.39 -13.66 -6.71
CA ILE A 165 -14.01 -14.40 -5.60
C ILE A 165 -13.00 -15.45 -5.17
N VAL A 166 -12.65 -15.47 -3.90
CA VAL A 166 -11.63 -16.36 -3.32
C VAL A 166 -12.24 -17.15 -2.18
N ASP A 167 -12.12 -18.44 -2.25
CA ASP A 167 -12.54 -19.33 -1.16
C ASP A 167 -11.48 -19.35 -0.05
N SER A 168 -11.93 -19.66 1.16
CA SER A 168 -11.04 -19.92 2.28
C SER A 168 -10.19 -21.17 1.98
N ASP A 169 -8.91 -21.10 2.33
CA ASP A 169 -7.94 -22.17 2.13
C ASP A 169 -7.47 -22.71 3.49
N PRO A 170 -8.15 -23.73 4.04
CA PRO A 170 -7.75 -24.35 5.30
C PRO A 170 -6.35 -24.97 5.25
N GLN A 171 -5.89 -25.41 4.06
CA GLN A 171 -4.53 -25.94 3.92
C GLN A 171 -3.50 -24.81 4.06
N TRP A 172 -3.74 -23.65 3.46
CA TRP A 172 -2.90 -22.49 3.63
C TRP A 172 -2.79 -22.08 5.12
N ILE A 173 -3.93 -22.07 5.82
CA ILE A 173 -3.92 -21.80 7.26
C ILE A 173 -3.07 -22.85 8.00
N ALA A 174 -3.26 -24.14 7.70
CA ALA A 174 -2.48 -25.21 8.34
C ALA A 174 -0.97 -25.08 8.05
N ASP A 175 -0.60 -24.66 6.84
CA ASP A 175 0.79 -24.54 6.41
C ASP A 175 1.53 -23.38 7.12
N TYR A 176 0.83 -22.28 7.47
CA TYR A 176 1.46 -21.06 7.98
C TYR A 176 1.06 -20.66 9.41
N PHE A 177 0.09 -21.34 10.01
CA PHE A 177 -0.40 -20.98 11.34
C PHE A 177 0.68 -21.11 12.41
N ASP A 178 1.48 -22.16 12.36
CA ASP A 178 2.56 -22.40 13.32
C ASP A 178 3.66 -21.33 13.21
N ASP A 179 3.96 -20.85 12.00
CA ASP A 179 4.91 -19.75 11.78
C ASP A 179 4.41 -18.45 12.41
N LEU A 180 3.12 -18.16 12.27
CA LEU A 180 2.50 -16.99 12.88
C LEU A 180 2.44 -17.08 14.39
N GLN A 181 2.17 -18.26 14.92
CA GLN A 181 2.17 -18.51 16.35
C GLN A 181 3.58 -18.42 16.95
N SER A 182 4.58 -18.94 16.24
CA SER A 182 5.99 -18.82 16.61
C SER A 182 6.42 -17.36 16.63
N PHE A 183 6.10 -16.60 15.59
CA PHE A 183 6.36 -15.16 15.57
C PHE A 183 5.71 -14.44 16.75
N TYR A 184 4.48 -14.79 17.12
CA TYR A 184 3.82 -14.19 18.27
C TYR A 184 4.47 -14.59 19.61
N ALA A 185 4.94 -15.83 19.72
CA ALA A 185 5.70 -16.27 20.89
C ALA A 185 7.03 -15.50 21.03
N ASP A 186 7.75 -15.33 19.93
CA ASP A 186 8.97 -14.51 19.88
C ASP A 186 8.67 -13.05 20.27
N TYR A 187 7.55 -12.48 19.76
CA TYR A 187 7.11 -11.14 20.16
C TYR A 187 6.90 -11.03 21.68
N LEU A 188 6.30 -12.01 22.32
CA LEU A 188 6.10 -12.00 23.78
C LEU A 188 7.41 -12.13 24.55
N GLU A 189 8.38 -12.85 23.99
CA GLU A 189 9.71 -12.98 24.60
C GLU A 189 10.50 -11.67 24.48
N GLU A 190 10.56 -11.09 23.28
CA GLU A 190 11.25 -9.84 23.01
C GLU A 190 10.64 -8.65 23.78
N LEU A 191 9.35 -8.71 24.08
CA LEU A 191 8.66 -7.68 24.86
C LEU A 191 9.14 -7.64 26.34
N LYS A 192 9.84 -8.66 26.83
CA LYS A 192 10.40 -8.66 28.19
C LYS A 192 11.62 -7.77 28.32
N ASP A 193 12.36 -7.55 27.22
CA ASP A 193 13.49 -6.63 27.14
C ASP A 193 13.41 -5.79 25.85
N PRO A 194 12.50 -4.78 25.80
CA PRO A 194 12.18 -4.06 24.57
C PRO A 194 13.21 -2.99 24.20
N ASP A 195 14.24 -2.73 24.99
CA ASP A 195 15.11 -1.56 24.86
C ASP A 195 15.73 -1.41 23.47
N MET A 196 16.18 -2.53 22.85
CA MET A 196 16.75 -2.52 21.51
C MET A 196 15.76 -2.08 20.42
N TYR A 197 14.45 -2.18 20.68
CA TYR A 197 13.40 -1.76 19.75
C TYR A 197 12.95 -0.33 20.02
N LEU A 198 13.14 0.16 21.23
CA LEU A 198 12.72 1.50 21.65
C LEU A 198 13.77 2.56 21.35
N ASP A 199 15.05 2.16 21.30
CA ASP A 199 16.11 3.06 20.87
C ASP A 199 15.78 3.64 19.49
N PRO A 200 15.74 4.96 19.35
CA PRO A 200 15.55 5.55 18.06
C PRO A 200 16.76 5.20 17.21
N VAL A 201 16.61 4.31 16.23
CA VAL A 201 17.48 4.34 15.05
C VAL A 201 17.19 5.70 14.41
N GLY A 202 17.82 6.73 15.00
CA GLY A 202 17.70 8.14 14.74
C GLY A 202 16.83 8.61 13.58
N PRO A 203 15.54 8.85 13.75
CA PRO A 203 14.97 9.99 13.07
C PRO A 203 15.35 11.25 13.84
N PRO A 204 15.63 12.36 13.17
CA PRO A 204 15.84 13.63 13.83
C PRO A 204 14.65 13.96 14.75
N PRO A 205 14.86 14.76 15.81
CA PRO A 205 13.82 15.09 16.77
C PRO A 205 12.56 15.53 16.04
N LYS A 206 11.43 14.86 16.32
CA LYS A 206 10.14 15.22 15.74
C LYS A 206 9.71 16.57 16.27
N LEU A 207 10.12 17.62 15.59
CA LEU A 207 9.50 18.93 15.76
C LEU A 207 8.06 18.79 15.24
N GLN A 208 7.10 18.73 16.15
CA GLN A 208 5.68 18.70 15.78
C GLN A 208 5.29 20.12 15.32
N ASN A 209 5.28 20.32 14.02
CA ASN A 209 4.56 21.43 13.42
C ASN A 209 3.46 20.86 12.53
N LEU A 210 2.36 20.45 13.18
CA LEU A 210 1.20 19.86 12.52
C LEU A 210 0.70 20.76 11.37
N THR A 211 0.66 22.06 11.56
CA THR A 211 0.20 23.03 10.55
C THR A 211 1.05 23.01 9.29
N LEU A 212 2.38 22.93 9.40
CA LEU A 212 3.27 22.88 8.23
C LEU A 212 3.22 21.53 7.54
N SER A 213 3.19 20.45 8.29
CA SER A 213 3.08 19.10 7.71
C SER A 213 1.73 18.90 7.01
N ASP A 214 0.64 19.40 7.59
CA ASP A 214 -0.69 19.33 6.98
C ASP A 214 -0.77 20.18 5.70
N ARG A 215 -0.21 21.40 5.72
CA ARG A 215 -0.11 22.23 4.51
C ARG A 215 0.72 21.57 3.41
N TYR A 216 1.83 20.93 3.76
CA TYR A 216 2.64 20.19 2.79
C TYR A 216 1.89 19.02 2.19
N ARG A 217 1.19 18.22 3.02
CA ARG A 217 0.38 17.08 2.57
C ARG A 217 -0.75 17.53 1.65
N ALA A 218 -1.50 18.56 2.05
CA ALA A 218 -2.57 19.12 1.23
C ALA A 218 -2.04 19.60 -0.13
N ALA A 219 -0.97 20.42 -0.14
CA ALA A 219 -0.37 20.92 -1.36
C ALA A 219 0.16 19.78 -2.27
N LYS A 220 0.65 18.69 -1.69
CA LYS A 220 1.11 17.52 -2.45
C LYS A 220 -0.06 16.80 -3.11
N VAL A 221 -1.19 16.65 -2.41
CA VAL A 221 -2.42 16.08 -2.97
C VAL A 221 -2.94 16.94 -4.13
N ASP A 222 -3.05 18.27 -3.91
CA ASP A 222 -3.52 19.21 -4.93
C ASP A 222 -2.62 19.19 -6.17
N PHE A 223 -1.30 19.12 -5.97
CA PHE A 223 -0.34 19.03 -7.07
C PHE A 223 -0.51 17.75 -7.90
N GLU A 224 -0.65 16.59 -7.27
CA GLU A 224 -0.85 15.32 -7.99
C GLU A 224 -2.21 15.29 -8.71
N GLN A 225 -3.24 15.89 -8.12
CA GLN A 225 -4.54 16.02 -8.78
C GLN A 225 -4.46 16.94 -10.00
N ALA A 226 -3.87 18.13 -9.85
CA ALA A 226 -3.69 19.07 -10.97
C ALA A 226 -2.82 18.46 -12.09
N LYS A 227 -1.81 17.69 -11.73
CA LYS A 227 -0.96 16.97 -12.70
C LYS A 227 -1.77 15.90 -13.46
N HIS A 228 -2.66 15.19 -12.79
CA HIS A 228 -3.53 14.20 -13.41
C HIS A 228 -4.52 14.89 -14.40
N GLU A 229 -5.15 15.95 -13.95
CA GLU A 229 -6.06 16.75 -14.81
C GLU A 229 -5.32 17.30 -16.02
N LEU A 230 -4.09 17.76 -15.86
CA LEU A 230 -3.24 18.24 -16.96
C LEU A 230 -2.94 17.13 -17.98
N GLU A 231 -2.63 15.92 -17.56
CA GLU A 231 -2.37 14.80 -18.48
C GLU A 231 -3.66 14.39 -19.22
N ILE A 232 -4.82 14.34 -18.56
CA ILE A 232 -6.10 14.08 -19.21
C ILE A 232 -6.39 15.16 -20.28
N ALA A 233 -6.25 16.44 -19.92
CA ALA A 233 -6.47 17.54 -20.87
C ALA A 233 -5.51 17.50 -22.06
N LYS A 234 -4.25 17.13 -21.81
CA LYS A 234 -3.24 16.97 -22.85
C LYS A 234 -3.57 15.79 -23.79
N GLU A 235 -3.98 14.65 -23.24
CA GLU A 235 -4.40 13.50 -24.05
C GLU A 235 -5.61 13.86 -24.94
N ALA A 236 -6.60 14.54 -24.39
CA ALA A 236 -7.76 15.02 -25.16
C ALA A 236 -7.36 15.99 -26.29
N LEU A 237 -6.41 16.88 -26.04
CA LEU A 237 -5.88 17.79 -27.08
C LEU A 237 -5.11 17.04 -28.18
N VAL A 238 -4.33 16.02 -27.79
CA VAL A 238 -3.60 15.17 -28.75
C VAL A 238 -4.57 14.35 -29.61
N GLU A 239 -5.62 13.79 -28.99
CA GLU A 239 -6.69 13.09 -29.73
C GLU A 239 -7.41 14.01 -30.68
N PHE A 240 -7.77 15.22 -30.23
CA PHE A 240 -8.40 16.25 -31.10
C PHE A 240 -7.51 16.64 -32.28
N ALA A 241 -6.19 16.62 -32.10
CA ALA A 241 -5.24 16.94 -33.19
C ALA A 241 -5.15 15.86 -34.29
N HIS A 242 -5.68 14.65 -34.07
CA HIS A 242 -5.65 13.51 -35.00
C HIS A 242 -4.27 13.24 -35.64
N GLY A 243 -3.20 13.50 -34.89
CA GLY A 243 -1.81 13.32 -35.35
C GLY A 243 -1.25 14.44 -36.19
N GLU A 244 -2.04 15.48 -36.45
CA GLU A 244 -1.61 16.65 -37.21
C GLU A 244 -1.05 17.77 -36.33
N LYS A 245 -0.27 18.66 -36.92
CA LYS A 245 0.19 19.87 -36.25
C LYS A 245 -0.91 20.92 -36.32
N ILE A 246 -1.47 21.28 -35.17
CA ILE A 246 -2.54 22.29 -35.08
C ILE A 246 -2.21 23.37 -34.04
N GLU A 247 -2.90 24.48 -34.13
CA GLU A 247 -2.95 25.52 -33.12
C GLU A 247 -4.41 25.71 -32.67
N CYS A 248 -4.66 25.60 -31.37
CA CYS A 248 -5.96 25.74 -30.77
C CYS A 248 -5.86 26.70 -29.58
N ASP A 249 -6.55 27.83 -29.63
CA ASP A 249 -6.61 28.85 -28.59
C ASP A 249 -5.23 29.28 -28.01
N GLY A 250 -4.24 29.38 -28.88
CA GLY A 250 -2.88 29.76 -28.52
C GLY A 250 -1.99 28.59 -28.05
N LEU A 251 -2.54 27.37 -27.96
CA LEU A 251 -1.78 26.15 -27.69
C LEU A 251 -1.35 25.49 -29.01
N LYS A 252 -0.08 25.16 -29.11
CA LYS A 252 0.50 24.45 -30.24
C LYS A 252 0.61 22.98 -29.93
N ILE A 253 -0.08 22.13 -30.69
CA ILE A 253 -0.09 20.68 -30.54
C ILE A 253 0.62 20.09 -31.76
N TYR A 254 1.68 19.36 -31.55
CA TYR A 254 2.45 18.73 -32.60
C TYR A 254 3.24 17.53 -32.09
N PRO A 255 3.39 16.47 -32.88
CA PRO A 255 4.25 15.36 -32.53
C PRO A 255 5.72 15.78 -32.50
N THR A 256 6.46 15.36 -31.52
CA THR A 256 7.92 15.56 -31.43
C THR A 256 8.60 14.19 -31.40
N GLU A 257 9.33 13.89 -32.46
CA GLU A 257 10.20 12.70 -32.44
C GLU A 257 11.48 13.00 -31.67
N ARG A 258 11.75 12.21 -30.65
CA ARG A 258 13.00 12.30 -29.88
C ARG A 258 13.77 11.00 -30.06
N GLN A 259 15.04 11.12 -30.42
CA GLN A 259 15.93 9.97 -30.36
C GLN A 259 16.04 9.52 -28.90
N GLY A 260 16.07 8.19 -28.69
CA GLY A 260 16.27 7.62 -27.36
C GLY A 260 17.56 8.13 -26.72
N SER A 261 17.52 8.36 -25.41
CA SER A 261 18.72 8.77 -24.67
C SER A 261 19.76 7.66 -24.66
N ILE A 262 21.02 8.02 -24.85
CA ILE A 262 22.12 7.08 -24.69
C ILE A 262 22.30 6.83 -23.18
N ALA A 263 22.22 5.58 -22.77
CA ALA A 263 22.50 5.18 -21.39
C ALA A 263 24.02 5.16 -21.16
N TYR A 264 24.65 6.32 -21.03
CA TYR A 264 26.12 6.44 -20.91
C TYR A 264 26.71 5.58 -19.79
N ALA A 265 26.05 5.46 -18.64
CA ALA A 265 26.52 4.60 -17.56
C ALA A 265 26.61 3.13 -17.99
N LYS A 266 25.65 2.66 -18.81
CA LYS A 266 25.69 1.30 -19.37
C LYS A 266 26.79 1.16 -20.42
N VAL A 267 26.93 2.15 -21.31
CA VAL A 267 27.97 2.16 -22.34
C VAL A 267 29.35 2.12 -21.71
N VAL A 268 29.60 2.93 -20.68
CA VAL A 268 30.89 2.94 -19.97
C VAL A 268 31.14 1.60 -19.29
N LYS A 269 30.13 1.02 -18.62
CA LYS A 269 30.27 -0.30 -17.99
C LYS A 269 30.58 -1.42 -18.98
N ASP A 270 29.97 -1.37 -20.17
CA ASP A 270 30.08 -2.44 -21.18
C ASP A 270 31.39 -2.32 -22.00
N LEU A 271 31.86 -1.09 -22.28
CA LEU A 271 33.02 -0.84 -23.12
C LEU A 271 34.31 -0.58 -22.33
N LEU A 272 34.22 -0.08 -21.10
CA LEU A 272 35.35 0.30 -20.25
C LEU A 272 35.09 -0.16 -18.80
N PRO A 273 34.97 -1.47 -18.53
CA PRO A 273 34.60 -2.00 -17.23
C PRO A 273 35.57 -1.63 -16.09
N ASP A 274 36.80 -1.38 -16.40
CA ASP A 274 37.88 -1.08 -15.44
C ASP A 274 38.21 0.42 -15.37
N ALA A 275 37.41 1.29 -16.00
CA ALA A 275 37.70 2.73 -16.00
C ALA A 275 37.47 3.35 -14.62
N ASP A 276 38.47 4.11 -14.13
CA ASP A 276 38.32 4.97 -12.97
C ASP A 276 37.45 6.19 -13.34
N LEU A 277 36.23 6.28 -12.77
CA LEU A 277 35.27 7.35 -13.02
C LEU A 277 35.33 8.47 -11.99
N GLU A 278 36.14 8.34 -10.93
CA GLU A 278 36.22 9.35 -9.87
C GLU A 278 36.67 10.73 -10.38
N PRO A 279 37.59 10.85 -11.34
CA PRO A 279 37.95 12.15 -11.91
C PRO A 279 36.82 12.88 -12.63
N TYR A 280 35.73 12.17 -12.97
CA TYR A 280 34.56 12.71 -13.71
C TYR A 280 33.34 12.88 -12.80
N ARG A 281 33.48 12.62 -11.50
CA ARG A 281 32.42 12.84 -10.53
C ARG A 281 32.25 14.33 -10.27
N GLY A 282 31.02 14.80 -10.44
CA GLY A 282 30.66 16.19 -10.09
C GLY A 282 30.75 16.46 -8.59
N GLU A 283 30.78 17.73 -8.23
CA GLU A 283 30.75 18.14 -6.83
C GLU A 283 29.56 17.56 -6.09
N PRO A 284 29.73 17.14 -4.82
CA PRO A 284 28.61 16.67 -4.00
C PRO A 284 27.55 17.75 -3.84
N SER A 285 26.30 17.40 -4.00
CA SER A 285 25.17 18.29 -3.75
C SER A 285 24.33 17.79 -2.60
N ILE A 286 23.82 18.72 -1.79
CA ILE A 286 22.89 18.41 -0.70
C ILE A 286 21.47 18.67 -1.20
N SER A 287 20.61 17.67 -1.14
CA SER A 287 19.19 17.80 -1.43
C SER A 287 18.36 17.46 -0.18
N TRP A 288 17.29 18.19 0.02
CA TRP A 288 16.34 17.92 1.10
C TRP A 288 15.19 17.09 0.56
N THR A 289 14.90 16.00 1.22
CA THR A 289 13.76 15.14 0.87
C THR A 289 12.73 15.23 1.97
N VAL A 290 11.49 15.54 1.59
CA VAL A 290 10.32 15.45 2.47
C VAL A 290 9.52 14.24 2.01
N LYS A 291 9.38 13.27 2.90
CA LYS A 291 8.64 12.02 2.63
C LYS A 291 7.36 11.98 3.43
#